data_372628de00d2475d5c4af7f50a73298f
#
_entry.id   372628de00d2475d5c4af7f50a73298f
#
_cell.length_a   1.000
_cell.length_b   1.000
_cell.length_c   1.000
_cell.angle_alpha   90.00
_cell.angle_beta   90.00
_cell.angle_gamma   90.00
#
_symmetry.space_group_name_H-M   'P 1'
#
loop_
_entity.id
_entity.type
_entity.pdbx_description
1 polymer ?
#
loop_
_entity_poly.entity_id
_entity_poly.type
_entity_poly.pdbx_seq_one_letter_code
_entity_poly.pdbx_strand_id
1 'polypeptide(L)'
;KQASTIQSQDDRFFCTCGLDMRYTETGMLKSANARQAPYTTITDWDLWQQEQTRELVCRAGDGVIAKDEGLSLYSIIPCKSDELMATGALSITRAALTCGEVLFPLEEISDLAIIDLNTLVFETRSGGYFEIRSRSAYSALKYRRIYLYCKNNAKGACDVPTDDAQS
;
A
#
# COMPACT_ATOMS: atom_id res chain seq x y z
N LYS A 1 -12.59 -1.69 -6.78
CA LYS A 1 -11.72 -0.60 -7.31
C LYS A 1 -10.27 -1.07 -7.20
N GLN A 2 -9.54 -1.12 -8.31
CA GLN A 2 -8.12 -1.50 -8.31
C GLN A 2 -7.30 -0.41 -7.61
N ALA A 3 -6.51 -0.77 -6.61
CA ALA A 3 -5.47 0.09 -6.08
C ALA A 3 -4.37 0.27 -7.14
N SER A 4 -3.76 1.47 -7.21
CA SER A 4 -2.68 1.81 -8.14
C SER A 4 -3.10 2.24 -9.56
N THR A 5 -4.28 2.79 -9.73
CA THR A 5 -4.74 3.32 -11.03
C THR A 5 -4.64 4.84 -11.14
N ILE A 6 -4.13 5.51 -10.10
CA ILE A 6 -3.94 6.96 -10.10
C ILE A 6 -2.63 7.28 -10.81
N GLN A 7 -2.72 8.15 -11.81
CA GLN A 7 -1.59 8.72 -12.52
C GLN A 7 -1.52 10.21 -12.20
N SER A 8 -0.32 10.77 -12.17
CA SER A 8 -0.09 12.19 -11.96
C SER A 8 0.69 12.77 -13.14
N GLN A 9 0.32 13.98 -13.52
CA GLN A 9 1.02 14.80 -14.49
C GLN A 9 0.93 16.26 -14.04
N ASP A 10 2.07 16.85 -13.72
CA ASP A 10 2.18 18.19 -13.16
C ASP A 10 1.29 18.35 -11.89
N ASP A 11 0.36 19.29 -11.92
CA ASP A 11 -0.60 19.55 -10.85
C ASP A 11 -1.87 18.69 -10.91
N ARG A 12 -1.98 17.82 -11.91
CA ARG A 12 -3.16 16.99 -12.17
C ARG A 12 -2.92 15.53 -11.81
N PHE A 13 -3.91 14.90 -11.21
CA PHE A 13 -3.94 13.47 -11.00
C PHE A 13 -5.31 12.91 -11.37
N PHE A 14 -5.27 11.79 -12.06
CA PHE A 14 -6.43 11.17 -12.67
C PHE A 14 -6.38 9.66 -12.54
N CYS A 15 -7.54 9.03 -12.67
CA CYS A 15 -7.70 7.60 -12.56
C CYS A 15 -8.67 7.11 -13.63
N THR A 16 -8.46 5.89 -14.11
CA THR A 16 -9.38 5.20 -15.03
C THR A 16 -10.79 5.04 -14.44
N CYS A 17 -10.96 5.18 -13.12
CA CYS A 17 -12.27 5.18 -12.45
C CYS A 17 -13.06 6.49 -12.65
N GLY A 18 -12.49 7.47 -13.39
CA GLY A 18 -13.11 8.77 -13.66
C GLY A 18 -12.78 9.86 -12.62
N LEU A 19 -11.91 9.58 -11.65
CA LEU A 19 -11.36 10.62 -10.79
C LEU A 19 -10.42 11.49 -11.62
N ASP A 20 -10.57 12.82 -11.52
CA ASP A 20 -9.77 13.79 -12.22
C ASP A 20 -9.72 15.06 -11.37
N MET A 21 -8.56 15.33 -10.80
CA MET A 21 -8.35 16.35 -9.80
C MET A 21 -7.13 17.20 -10.14
N ARG A 22 -7.14 18.45 -9.71
CA ARG A 22 -5.99 19.36 -9.73
C ARG A 22 -5.63 19.83 -8.34
N TYR A 23 -4.33 19.92 -8.11
CA TYR A 23 -3.76 20.58 -6.95
C TYR A 23 -3.56 22.06 -7.27
N THR A 24 -4.14 22.93 -6.47
CA THR A 24 -4.06 24.39 -6.68
C THR A 24 -2.86 24.97 -5.93
N GLU A 25 -2.41 26.17 -6.36
CA GLU A 25 -1.36 26.93 -5.68
C GLU A 25 -1.68 27.23 -4.20
N THR A 26 -2.96 27.22 -3.84
CA THR A 26 -3.42 27.42 -2.46
C THR A 26 -3.47 26.13 -1.62
N GLY A 27 -2.97 25.01 -2.15
CA GLY A 27 -2.94 23.74 -1.42
C GLY A 27 -4.29 22.99 -1.42
N MET A 28 -5.24 23.41 -2.25
CA MET A 28 -6.56 22.78 -2.33
C MET A 28 -6.65 21.82 -3.51
N LEU A 29 -7.52 20.83 -3.38
CA LEU A 29 -7.89 19.92 -4.46
C LEU A 29 -9.18 20.40 -5.13
N LYS A 30 -9.16 20.48 -6.45
CA LYS A 30 -10.35 20.81 -7.26
C LYS A 30 -10.60 19.71 -8.28
N SER A 31 -11.86 19.40 -8.54
CA SER A 31 -12.22 18.52 -9.64
C SER A 31 -11.89 19.20 -10.97
N ALA A 32 -11.24 18.50 -11.87
CA ALA A 32 -10.96 18.94 -13.22
C ALA A 32 -12.12 18.60 -14.19
N ASN A 33 -13.10 17.82 -13.73
CA ASN A 33 -14.31 17.51 -14.48
C ASN A 33 -15.56 17.99 -13.72
N ALA A 34 -16.73 17.90 -14.35
CA ALA A 34 -18.01 18.35 -13.78
C ALA A 34 -18.47 17.59 -12.53
N ARG A 35 -17.76 16.55 -12.11
CA ARG A 35 -18.07 15.80 -10.89
C ARG A 35 -17.55 16.57 -9.69
N GLN A 36 -18.36 16.63 -8.64
CA GLN A 36 -17.92 17.24 -7.39
C GLN A 36 -16.68 16.50 -6.86
N ALA A 37 -15.65 17.26 -6.48
CA ALA A 37 -14.48 16.69 -5.84
C ALA A 37 -14.88 16.07 -4.51
N PRO A 38 -14.61 14.79 -4.27
CA PRO A 38 -14.94 14.17 -2.99
C PRO A 38 -14.03 14.65 -1.86
N TYR A 39 -12.94 15.34 -2.20
CA TYR A 39 -11.94 15.87 -1.27
C TYR A 39 -11.58 17.30 -1.64
N THR A 40 -11.34 18.12 -0.63
CA THR A 40 -10.96 19.52 -0.80
C THR A 40 -9.50 19.77 -0.43
N THR A 41 -8.91 18.89 0.38
CA THR A 41 -7.51 18.99 0.82
C THR A 41 -6.78 17.64 0.66
N ILE A 42 -5.44 17.69 0.69
CA ILE A 42 -4.61 16.47 0.75
C ILE A 42 -4.90 15.67 2.03
N THR A 43 -5.21 16.35 3.13
CA THR A 43 -5.57 15.69 4.38
C THR A 43 -6.86 14.87 4.23
N ASP A 44 -7.92 15.44 3.62
CA ASP A 44 -9.17 14.71 3.35
C ASP A 44 -8.91 13.48 2.46
N TRP A 45 -8.04 13.65 1.45
CA TRP A 45 -7.61 12.56 0.58
C TRP A 45 -6.89 11.46 1.36
N ASP A 46 -5.97 11.83 2.27
CA ASP A 46 -5.22 10.86 3.07
C ASP A 46 -6.14 10.10 4.04
N LEU A 47 -7.06 10.80 4.71
CA LEU A 47 -8.06 10.18 5.57
C LEU A 47 -8.94 9.18 4.80
N TRP A 48 -9.37 9.56 3.60
CA TRP A 48 -10.10 8.63 2.74
C TRP A 48 -9.26 7.40 2.36
N GLN A 49 -7.98 7.58 2.04
CA GLN A 49 -7.11 6.45 1.71
C GLN A 49 -6.90 5.53 2.92
N GLN A 50 -6.83 6.06 4.12
CA GLN A 50 -6.75 5.27 5.36
C GLN A 50 -8.02 4.43 5.54
N GLU A 51 -9.20 5.02 5.33
CA GLU A 51 -10.47 4.30 5.40
C GLU A 51 -10.58 3.21 4.33
N GLN A 52 -10.16 3.50 3.08
CA GLN A 52 -10.11 2.47 2.03
C GLN A 52 -9.15 1.33 2.37
N THR A 53 -8.04 1.62 3.07
CA THR A 53 -7.11 0.60 3.55
C THR A 53 -7.77 -0.27 4.61
N ARG A 54 -8.48 0.35 5.58
CA ARG A 54 -9.23 -0.35 6.61
C ARG A 54 -10.27 -1.30 5.99
N GLU A 55 -11.11 -0.79 5.08
CA GLU A 55 -12.12 -1.59 4.39
C GLU A 55 -11.50 -2.77 3.62
N LEU A 56 -10.38 -2.53 2.93
CA LEU A 56 -9.67 -3.55 2.17
C LEU A 56 -9.18 -4.68 3.08
N VAL A 57 -8.55 -4.33 4.21
CA VAL A 57 -8.04 -5.29 5.20
C VAL A 57 -9.19 -6.06 5.85
N CYS A 58 -10.26 -5.37 6.24
CA CYS A 58 -11.41 -6.02 6.88
C CYS A 58 -12.13 -6.98 5.92
N ARG A 59 -12.28 -6.60 4.66
CA ARG A 59 -12.91 -7.47 3.63
C ARG A 59 -12.09 -8.71 3.33
N ALA A 60 -10.76 -8.61 3.34
CA ALA A 60 -9.89 -9.74 3.07
C ALA A 60 -9.88 -10.79 4.19
N GLY A 61 -10.24 -10.40 5.43
CA GLY A 61 -10.16 -11.31 6.57
C GLY A 61 -8.74 -11.84 6.75
N ASP A 62 -8.59 -13.15 6.78
CA ASP A 62 -7.29 -13.84 6.85
C ASP A 62 -6.68 -14.11 5.46
N GLY A 63 -7.37 -13.72 4.41
CA GLY A 63 -6.91 -13.91 3.03
C GLY A 63 -5.87 -12.88 2.59
N VAL A 64 -5.54 -12.93 1.29
CA VAL A 64 -4.62 -11.99 0.66
C VAL A 64 -5.29 -10.62 0.51
N ILE A 65 -4.70 -9.60 1.12
CA ILE A 65 -5.18 -8.22 1.09
C ILE A 65 -4.77 -7.53 -0.22
N ALA A 66 -3.53 -7.74 -0.63
CA ALA A 66 -3.00 -7.20 -1.89
C ALA A 66 -1.99 -8.16 -2.51
N LYS A 67 -1.92 -8.17 -3.83
CA LYS A 67 -0.99 -8.98 -4.64
C LYS A 67 -0.58 -8.22 -5.89
N ASP A 68 0.72 -8.26 -6.20
CA ASP A 68 1.30 -7.80 -7.47
C ASP A 68 2.30 -8.84 -7.97
N GLU A 69 2.48 -8.94 -9.28
CA GLU A 69 3.34 -9.93 -9.93
C GLU A 69 4.66 -9.31 -10.42
N GLY A 70 5.68 -10.14 -10.60
CA GLY A 70 6.92 -9.76 -11.25
C GLY A 70 7.87 -8.91 -10.39
N LEU A 71 7.88 -9.17 -9.08
CA LEU A 71 8.77 -8.50 -8.14
C LEU A 71 10.00 -9.36 -7.83
N SER A 72 11.07 -8.70 -7.39
CA SER A 72 12.32 -9.32 -6.98
C SER A 72 12.67 -8.87 -5.57
N LEU A 73 12.96 -9.83 -4.72
CA LEU A 73 13.40 -9.65 -3.34
C LEU A 73 14.93 -9.78 -3.27
N TYR A 74 15.56 -8.81 -2.65
CA TYR A 74 17.00 -8.77 -2.41
C TYR A 74 17.30 -8.70 -0.91
N SER A 75 18.33 -9.40 -0.49
CA SER A 75 19.00 -9.17 0.80
C SER A 75 20.08 -8.12 0.62
N ILE A 76 20.07 -7.11 1.50
CA ILE A 76 21.02 -6.00 1.46
C ILE A 76 22.08 -6.25 2.53
N ILE A 77 23.31 -6.51 2.08
CA ILE A 77 24.45 -6.75 2.96
C ILE A 77 25.39 -5.54 2.86
N PRO A 78 25.63 -4.81 3.96
CA PRO A 78 26.55 -3.67 3.95
C PRO A 78 27.90 -4.02 3.33
N CYS A 79 28.38 -3.16 2.43
CA CYS A 79 29.66 -3.32 1.73
C CYS A 79 29.78 -4.54 0.81
N LYS A 80 28.66 -5.16 0.44
CA LYS A 80 28.60 -6.24 -0.56
C LYS A 80 27.54 -5.91 -1.62
N SER A 81 27.56 -6.65 -2.73
CA SER A 81 26.48 -6.58 -3.72
C SER A 81 25.19 -7.18 -3.14
N ASP A 82 24.04 -6.58 -3.52
CA ASP A 82 22.73 -7.10 -3.15
C ASP A 82 22.57 -8.55 -3.63
N GLU A 83 22.06 -9.41 -2.77
CA GLU A 83 21.82 -10.81 -3.07
C GLU A 83 20.35 -11.03 -3.45
N LEU A 84 20.11 -11.53 -4.66
CA LEU A 84 18.76 -11.90 -5.10
C LEU A 84 18.32 -13.16 -4.36
N MET A 85 17.26 -13.05 -3.56
CA MET A 85 16.70 -14.16 -2.78
C MET A 85 15.53 -14.87 -3.46
N ALA A 86 14.63 -14.07 -4.08
CA ALA A 86 13.45 -14.61 -4.74
C ALA A 86 12.93 -13.68 -5.83
N THR A 87 12.21 -14.25 -6.78
CA THR A 87 11.40 -13.52 -7.77
C THR A 87 10.00 -14.12 -7.80
N GLY A 88 9.00 -13.28 -7.99
CA GLY A 88 7.62 -13.78 -8.10
C GLY A 88 6.57 -12.76 -7.70
N ALA A 89 5.46 -13.27 -7.21
CA ALA A 89 4.40 -12.43 -6.69
C ALA A 89 4.75 -11.87 -5.32
N LEU A 90 4.49 -10.58 -5.13
CA LEU A 90 4.44 -9.96 -3.80
C LEU A 90 3.01 -10.00 -3.30
N SER A 91 2.79 -10.56 -2.13
CA SER A 91 1.48 -10.55 -1.48
C SER A 91 1.60 -10.17 -0.01
N ILE A 92 0.53 -9.59 0.52
CA ILE A 92 0.42 -9.26 1.94
C ILE A 92 -0.92 -9.75 2.48
N THR A 93 -0.84 -10.41 3.63
CA THR A 93 -1.97 -10.81 4.48
C THR A 93 -1.90 -10.04 5.80
N ARG A 94 -2.79 -10.30 6.73
CA ARG A 94 -2.69 -9.78 8.10
C ARG A 94 -1.50 -10.34 8.87
N ALA A 95 -1.03 -11.54 8.51
CA ALA A 95 0.00 -12.25 9.23
C ALA A 95 1.39 -12.11 8.61
N ALA A 96 1.49 -11.97 7.28
CA ALA A 96 2.76 -12.09 6.57
C ALA A 96 2.83 -11.25 5.29
N LEU A 97 4.06 -10.86 4.94
CA LEU A 97 4.49 -10.37 3.64
C LEU A 97 5.23 -11.50 2.92
N THR A 98 4.86 -11.81 1.68
CA THR A 98 5.46 -12.90 0.92
C THR A 98 5.93 -12.40 -0.44
N CYS A 99 7.15 -12.74 -0.84
CA CYS A 99 7.67 -12.47 -2.19
C CYS A 99 8.22 -13.78 -2.80
N GLY A 100 7.60 -14.25 -3.88
CA GLY A 100 7.87 -15.58 -4.40
C GLY A 100 7.62 -16.66 -3.36
N GLU A 101 8.66 -17.40 -2.98
CA GLU A 101 8.58 -18.46 -1.96
C GLU A 101 9.04 -18.00 -0.57
N VAL A 102 9.54 -16.76 -0.45
CA VAL A 102 10.05 -16.23 0.82
C VAL A 102 8.94 -15.51 1.58
N LEU A 103 8.72 -15.90 2.82
CA LEU A 103 7.70 -15.37 3.71
C LEU A 103 8.34 -14.67 4.92
N PHE A 104 7.82 -13.48 5.23
CA PHE A 104 8.16 -12.72 6.43
C PHE A 104 6.91 -12.50 7.27
N PRO A 105 6.83 -13.06 8.49
CA PRO A 105 5.76 -12.71 9.43
C PRO A 105 5.77 -11.20 9.69
N LEU A 106 4.60 -10.53 9.69
CA LEU A 106 4.55 -9.08 9.91
C LEU A 106 5.09 -8.69 11.29
N GLU A 107 4.99 -9.56 12.27
CA GLU A 107 5.55 -9.37 13.62
C GLU A 107 7.08 -9.34 13.62
N GLU A 108 7.74 -10.03 12.68
CA GLU A 108 9.19 -10.05 12.54
C GLU A 108 9.72 -8.81 11.79
N ILE A 109 8.88 -8.09 11.07
CA ILE A 109 9.25 -6.84 10.41
C ILE A 109 9.27 -5.72 11.45
N SER A 110 10.46 -5.18 11.74
CA SER A 110 10.63 -4.08 12.69
C SER A 110 10.16 -2.76 12.10
N ASP A 111 10.55 -2.47 10.87
CA ASP A 111 10.11 -1.30 10.11
C ASP A 111 10.00 -1.62 8.62
N LEU A 112 9.10 -0.89 7.95
CA LEU A 112 8.86 -0.99 6.52
C LEU A 112 8.70 0.40 5.91
N ALA A 113 9.60 0.75 5.01
CA ALA A 113 9.69 2.05 4.37
C ALA A 113 9.64 1.94 2.84
N ILE A 114 9.63 3.08 2.17
CA ILE A 114 9.64 3.21 0.72
C ILE A 114 10.82 4.06 0.32
N ILE A 115 11.62 3.58 -0.62
CA ILE A 115 12.63 4.35 -1.32
C ILE A 115 12.13 4.56 -2.74
N ASP A 116 12.16 5.80 -3.20
CA ASP A 116 11.55 6.19 -4.46
C ASP A 116 10.05 5.82 -4.54
N LEU A 117 9.51 5.64 -5.75
CA LEU A 117 8.10 5.34 -5.94
C LEU A 117 7.77 3.84 -5.85
N ASN A 118 8.75 2.97 -6.14
CA ASN A 118 8.53 1.56 -6.44
C ASN A 118 9.48 0.60 -5.72
N THR A 119 10.18 1.05 -4.69
CA THR A 119 11.06 0.19 -3.90
C THR A 119 10.57 0.12 -2.46
N LEU A 120 10.20 -1.07 -2.04
CA LEU A 120 9.81 -1.35 -0.66
C LEU A 120 11.05 -1.87 0.08
N VAL A 121 11.40 -1.25 1.18
CA VAL A 121 12.52 -1.66 2.03
C VAL A 121 12.03 -2.00 3.41
N PHE A 122 12.61 -2.99 4.05
CA PHE A 122 12.27 -3.35 5.40
C PHE A 122 13.41 -4.01 6.14
N GLU A 123 13.35 -3.90 7.45
CA GLU A 123 14.25 -4.54 8.38
C GLU A 123 13.48 -5.59 9.20
N THR A 124 14.11 -6.73 9.45
CA THR A 124 13.60 -7.73 10.36
C THR A 124 14.20 -7.57 11.76
N ARG A 125 13.51 -8.08 12.78
CA ARG A 125 14.01 -8.08 14.17
C ARG A 125 15.31 -8.83 14.36
N SER A 126 15.62 -9.76 13.45
CA SER A 126 16.90 -10.49 13.41
C SER A 126 18.05 -9.67 12.81
N GLY A 127 17.77 -8.41 12.36
CA GLY A 127 18.77 -7.50 11.78
C GLY A 127 19.03 -7.69 10.30
N GLY A 128 18.18 -8.42 9.58
CA GLY A 128 18.25 -8.53 8.12
C GLY A 128 17.60 -7.31 7.45
N TYR A 129 18.25 -6.78 6.41
CA TYR A 129 17.74 -5.70 5.56
C TYR A 129 17.36 -6.24 4.20
N PHE A 130 16.19 -5.86 3.72
CA PHE A 130 15.61 -6.38 2.49
C PHE A 130 15.04 -5.28 1.62
N GLU A 131 15.12 -5.48 0.31
CA GLU A 131 14.48 -4.63 -0.68
C GLU A 131 13.62 -5.46 -1.64
N ILE A 132 12.43 -4.95 -1.94
CA ILE A 132 11.57 -5.49 -2.99
C ILE A 132 11.48 -4.46 -4.10
N ARG A 133 11.92 -4.86 -5.29
CA ARG A 133 11.99 -4.04 -6.49
C ARG A 133 11.14 -4.63 -7.60
N SER A 134 10.61 -3.78 -8.47
CA SER A 134 9.92 -4.20 -9.68
C SER A 134 10.44 -3.45 -10.90
N ARG A 135 10.44 -4.11 -12.05
CA ARG A 135 10.65 -3.47 -13.35
C ARG A 135 9.37 -2.86 -13.91
N SER A 136 8.23 -3.28 -13.42
CA SER A 136 6.91 -2.73 -13.75
C SER A 136 6.40 -1.85 -12.62
N ALA A 137 5.51 -0.91 -12.96
CA ALA A 137 4.91 -0.05 -11.95
C ALA A 137 4.04 -0.87 -10.99
N TYR A 138 4.34 -0.80 -9.69
CA TYR A 138 3.47 -1.26 -8.61
C TYR A 138 3.45 -0.17 -7.52
N SER A 139 2.52 -0.24 -6.61
CA SER A 139 2.44 0.74 -5.52
C SER A 139 3.06 0.21 -4.23
N ALA A 140 4.32 0.56 -3.97
CA ALA A 140 4.98 0.28 -2.70
C ALA A 140 4.20 0.91 -1.52
N LEU A 141 3.61 2.09 -1.73
CA LEU A 141 2.79 2.78 -0.73
C LEU A 141 1.58 1.95 -0.28
N LYS A 142 0.96 1.19 -1.18
CA LYS A 142 -0.16 0.28 -0.84
C LYS A 142 0.26 -0.73 0.22
N TYR A 143 1.41 -1.39 0.04
CA TYR A 143 1.93 -2.38 0.99
C TYR A 143 2.31 -1.75 2.33
N ARG A 144 2.98 -0.59 2.30
CA ARG A 144 3.32 0.14 3.52
C ARG A 144 2.09 0.52 4.33
N ARG A 145 1.04 1.02 3.69
CA ARG A 145 -0.22 1.39 4.36
C ARG A 145 -0.91 0.18 4.99
N ILE A 146 -0.99 -0.94 4.25
CA ILE A 146 -1.56 -2.19 4.77
C ILE A 146 -0.75 -2.69 5.97
N TYR A 147 0.59 -2.72 5.85
CA TYR A 147 1.48 -3.12 6.94
C TYR A 147 1.26 -2.28 8.19
N LEU A 148 1.27 -0.94 8.06
CA LEU A 148 1.08 -0.04 9.20
C LEU A 148 -0.31 -0.23 9.83
N TYR A 149 -1.34 -0.43 9.02
CA TYR A 149 -2.68 -0.71 9.53
C TYR A 149 -2.71 -2.02 10.32
N CYS A 150 -2.17 -3.12 9.78
CA CYS A 150 -2.12 -4.41 10.45
C CYS A 150 -1.30 -4.36 11.75
N LYS A 151 -0.13 -3.67 11.74
CA LYS A 151 0.73 -3.52 12.91
C LYS A 151 0.07 -2.74 14.04
N ASN A 152 -0.63 -1.66 13.71
CA ASN A 152 -1.29 -0.80 14.69
C ASN A 152 -2.60 -1.41 15.23
N ASN A 153 -3.22 -2.33 14.48
CA ASN A 153 -4.51 -2.93 14.80
C ASN A 153 -4.43 -4.46 15.01
N ALA A 154 -3.26 -4.97 15.41
CA ALA A 154 -3.01 -6.40 15.60
C ALA A 154 -3.97 -7.08 16.63
N LYS A 155 -4.71 -6.32 17.43
CA LYS A 155 -5.64 -6.79 18.48
C LYS A 155 -7.12 -6.49 18.18
N GLY A 156 -7.57 -6.57 16.93
CA GLY A 156 -8.99 -6.70 16.62
C GLY A 156 -9.77 -5.40 16.42
N ALA A 157 -9.49 -4.66 15.35
CA ALA A 157 -10.30 -3.51 14.95
C ALA A 157 -10.91 -3.69 13.54
N CYS A 158 -11.66 -4.77 13.35
CA CYS A 158 -12.55 -4.92 12.22
C CYS A 158 -14.00 -5.10 12.70
N ASP A 159 -14.41 -4.33 13.70
CA ASP A 159 -15.84 -4.15 14.00
C ASP A 159 -16.43 -3.33 12.85
N VAL A 160 -16.85 -4.02 11.80
CA VAL A 160 -17.76 -3.46 10.81
C VAL A 160 -19.10 -3.31 11.54
N PRO A 161 -19.68 -2.10 11.61
CA PRO A 161 -21.08 -1.99 11.98
C PRO A 161 -21.85 -2.85 10.97
N THR A 162 -22.45 -3.93 11.41
CA THR A 162 -23.45 -4.65 10.63
C THR A 162 -24.60 -3.67 10.45
N ASP A 163 -24.78 -3.14 9.25
CA ASP A 163 -26.04 -2.53 8.83
C ASP A 163 -27.10 -3.64 8.76
N ASP A 164 -27.46 -4.15 9.93
CA ASP A 164 -28.69 -4.88 10.15
C ASP A 164 -29.74 -3.85 10.60
N ALA A 165 -30.56 -3.46 9.68
CA ALA A 165 -31.95 -3.15 9.85
C ALA A 165 -32.42 -2.08 8.88
N GLN A 166 -33.00 -2.52 7.81
CA GLN A 166 -34.28 -1.90 7.42
C GLN A 166 -35.16 -2.97 6.77
N SER A 167 -36.02 -3.51 7.61
CA SER A 167 -37.27 -4.15 7.19
C SER A 167 -38.27 -3.09 6.80
#